data_507f1e639248fb6869ba81d6055e4e54
#
_entry.id   507f1e639248fb6869ba81d6055e4e54
#
_cell.length_a   1.000
_cell.length_b   1.000
_cell.length_c   1.000
_cell.angle_alpha   90.00
_cell.angle_beta   90.00
_cell.angle_gamma   90.00
#
_symmetry.space_group_name_H-M   'P 1'
#
loop_
_entity.id
_entity.type
_entity.pdbx_description
1 polymer ?
#
loop_
_entity_poly.entity_id
_entity_poly.type
_entity_poly.pdbx_seq_one_letter_code
_entity_poly.pdbx_strand_id
1 'polypeptide(L)' 'MPPDQAGLAALKWVNTIQAAELRRDRVLVNAVCPGWVATDMGGPGGRPVAEGAASVVWAATLPDSGPTGGFFRDGRPLPW' A
#
# COMPACT_ATOMS: atom_id res chain seq x y z
N MET A 1 4.19 12.62 -6.44
CA MET A 1 5.23 12.10 -7.31
C MET A 1 5.17 10.57 -7.29
N PRO A 2 4.98 9.94 -8.42
CA PRO A 2 4.98 8.49 -8.43
C PRO A 2 6.38 7.95 -8.12
N PRO A 3 6.50 6.80 -7.45
CA PRO A 3 7.78 6.16 -7.26
C PRO A 3 8.37 5.76 -8.62
N ASP A 4 9.68 5.81 -8.75
CA ASP A 4 10.32 5.30 -9.94
C ASP A 4 10.25 3.76 -9.96
N GLN A 5 10.57 3.15 -11.12
CA GLN A 5 10.47 1.71 -11.27
C GLN A 5 11.45 0.95 -10.37
N ALA A 6 12.62 1.52 -10.12
CA ALA A 6 13.61 0.88 -9.24
C ALA A 6 13.11 0.86 -7.78
N GLY A 7 12.53 1.97 -7.30
CA GLY A 7 11.95 2.05 -5.96
C GLY A 7 10.78 1.09 -5.80
N LEU A 8 9.93 1.01 -6.81
CA LEU A 8 8.78 0.09 -6.78
C LEU A 8 9.23 -1.37 -6.78
N ALA A 9 10.26 -1.72 -7.55
CA ALA A 9 10.81 -3.06 -7.56
C ALA A 9 11.40 -3.44 -6.19
N ALA A 10 12.11 -2.53 -5.54
CA ALA A 10 12.64 -2.75 -4.20
C ALA A 10 11.52 -2.97 -3.19
N LEU A 11 10.47 -2.18 -3.25
CA LEU A 11 9.31 -2.33 -2.37
C LEU A 11 8.63 -3.69 -2.57
N LYS A 12 8.48 -4.12 -3.81
CA LYS A 12 7.92 -5.44 -4.14
C LYS A 12 8.72 -6.56 -3.49
N TRP A 13 10.04 -6.52 -3.61
CA TRP A 13 10.93 -7.52 -3.03
C TRP A 13 10.76 -7.61 -1.52
N VAL A 14 10.87 -6.48 -0.83
CA VAL A 14 10.76 -6.42 0.64
C VAL A 14 9.39 -6.92 1.08
N ASN A 15 8.33 -6.42 0.45
CA ASN A 15 6.96 -6.81 0.80
C ASN A 15 6.71 -8.30 0.59
N THR A 16 7.18 -8.87 -0.52
CA THR A 16 7.00 -10.28 -0.83
C THR A 16 7.74 -11.17 0.15
N ILE A 17 8.98 -10.82 0.49
CA ILE A 17 9.79 -11.58 1.45
C ILE A 17 9.16 -11.53 2.84
N GLN A 18 8.79 -10.34 3.32
CA GLN A 18 8.18 -10.18 4.64
C GLN A 18 6.85 -10.90 4.74
N ALA A 19 6.02 -10.84 3.69
CA ALA A 19 4.74 -11.54 3.68
C ALA A 19 4.93 -13.05 3.82
N ALA A 20 5.91 -13.61 3.12
CA ALA A 20 6.22 -15.04 3.20
C ALA A 20 6.76 -15.43 4.58
N GLU A 21 7.68 -14.64 5.15
CA GLU A 21 8.27 -14.92 6.44
C GLU A 21 7.28 -14.83 7.60
N LEU A 22 6.35 -13.87 7.54
CA LEU A 22 5.42 -13.59 8.62
C LEU A 22 4.09 -14.33 8.50
N ARG A 23 3.92 -15.14 7.45
CA ARG A 23 2.70 -15.92 7.26
C ARG A 23 2.41 -16.85 8.43
N ARG A 24 3.44 -17.46 9.01
CA ARG A 24 3.30 -18.36 10.16
C ARG A 24 2.71 -17.66 11.37
N ASP A 25 3.02 -16.39 11.54
CA ASP A 25 2.56 -15.58 12.66
C ASP A 25 1.22 -14.90 12.36
N ARG A 26 0.62 -15.21 11.20
CA ARG A 26 -0.63 -14.61 10.73
C ARG A 26 -0.57 -13.10 10.61
N VAL A 27 0.60 -12.58 10.26
CA VAL A 27 0.79 -11.16 10.02
C VAL A 27 0.63 -10.90 8.52
N LEU A 28 -0.29 -10.00 8.18
CA LEU A 28 -0.50 -9.57 6.80
C LEU A 28 0.44 -8.44 6.46
N VAL A 29 1.15 -8.55 5.35
CA VAL A 29 2.09 -7.54 4.89
C VAL A 29 1.71 -7.10 3.49
N ASN A 30 1.24 -5.87 3.36
CA ASN A 30 0.80 -5.31 2.08
C ASN A 30 1.39 -3.93 1.90
N ALA A 31 1.53 -3.52 0.65
CA ALA A 31 1.88 -2.16 0.28
C ALA A 31 0.62 -1.44 -0.17
N VAL A 32 0.53 -0.14 0.13
CA VAL A 32 -0.62 0.67 -0.22
C VAL A 32 -0.14 1.90 -0.98
N CYS A 33 -0.80 2.19 -2.11
CA CYS A 33 -0.62 3.42 -2.84
C CYS A 33 -1.80 4.34 -2.51
N PRO A 34 -1.60 5.42 -1.76
CA PRO A 34 -2.69 6.34 -1.45
C PRO A 34 -3.09 7.21 -2.65
N GLY A 35 -2.33 7.15 -3.73
CA GLY A 35 -2.49 8.02 -4.87
C GLY A 35 -1.88 9.39 -4.62
N TRP A 36 -2.14 10.33 -5.52
CA TRP A 36 -1.71 11.72 -5.34
C TRP A 36 -2.59 12.40 -4.30
N VAL A 37 -2.01 12.77 -3.18
CA VAL A 37 -2.76 13.39 -2.07
C VAL A 37 -2.50 14.89 -2.06
N ALA A 38 -3.56 15.68 -1.86
CA ALA A 38 -3.49 17.15 -1.80
C ALA A 38 -2.89 17.61 -0.47
N THR A 39 -1.56 17.64 -0.42
CA THR A 39 -0.79 18.13 0.72
C THR A 39 0.05 19.31 0.28
N ASP A 40 0.71 19.98 1.21
CA ASP A 40 1.64 21.09 0.89
C ASP A 40 2.74 20.63 -0.06
N MET A 41 3.17 19.39 0.02
CA MET A 41 4.18 18.82 -0.86
C MET A 41 3.60 18.27 -2.15
N GLY A 42 2.35 17.78 -2.10
CA GLY A 42 1.69 17.17 -3.26
C GLY A 42 1.00 18.17 -4.18
N GLY A 43 0.79 19.40 -3.71
CA GLY A 43 0.15 20.46 -4.49
C GLY A 43 -1.38 20.32 -4.57
N PRO A 44 -2.04 21.26 -5.25
CA PRO A 44 -3.51 21.37 -5.21
C PRO A 44 -4.25 20.38 -6.11
N GLY A 45 -3.56 19.67 -6.99
CA GLY A 45 -4.21 18.74 -7.92
C GLY A 45 -4.45 17.34 -7.37
N GLY A 46 -4.05 17.08 -6.13
CA GLY A 46 -4.17 15.75 -5.55
C GLY A 46 -5.55 15.45 -4.97
N ARG A 47 -5.79 14.19 -4.65
CA ARG A 47 -7.01 13.76 -3.97
C ARG A 47 -7.01 14.26 -2.52
N PRO A 48 -8.20 14.41 -1.90
CA PRO A 48 -8.27 14.80 -0.49
C PRO A 48 -7.49 13.86 0.43
N VAL A 49 -6.86 14.41 1.46
CA VAL A 49 -6.08 13.65 2.43
C VAL A 49 -6.91 12.52 3.04
N ALA A 50 -8.18 12.77 3.34
CA ALA A 50 -9.08 11.78 3.92
C ALA A 50 -9.23 10.54 3.04
N GLU A 51 -9.26 10.70 1.71
CA GLU A 51 -9.35 9.55 0.79
C GLU A 51 -8.06 8.75 0.77
N GLY A 52 -6.91 9.41 0.77
CA GLY A 52 -5.61 8.73 0.86
C GLY A 52 -5.46 7.98 2.18
N ALA A 53 -5.86 8.61 3.28
CA ALA A 53 -5.83 7.99 4.59
C ALA A 53 -6.78 6.79 4.70
N ALA A 54 -7.95 6.85 4.06
CA ALA A 54 -8.90 5.74 4.07
C ALA A 54 -8.31 4.47 3.45
N SER A 55 -7.48 4.62 2.42
CA SER A 55 -6.79 3.48 1.79
C SER A 55 -5.82 2.81 2.77
N VAL A 56 -5.10 3.60 3.55
CA VAL A 56 -4.18 3.08 4.58
C VAL A 56 -4.96 2.39 5.72
N VAL A 57 -6.04 3.02 6.18
CA VAL A 57 -6.89 2.44 7.23
C VAL A 57 -7.50 1.12 6.77
N TRP A 58 -7.94 1.03 5.51
CA TRP A 58 -8.44 -0.22 4.96
C TRP A 58 -7.41 -1.34 5.11
N ALA A 59 -6.16 -1.10 4.75
CA ALA A 59 -5.09 -2.11 4.86
C ALA A 59 -4.79 -2.47 6.32
N ALA A 60 -4.82 -1.49 7.21
CA ALA A 60 -4.52 -1.69 8.63
C ALA A 60 -5.62 -2.47 9.38
N THR A 61 -6.84 -2.47 8.85
CA THR A 61 -8.01 -3.09 9.49
C THR A 61 -8.48 -4.36 8.79
N LEU A 62 -7.67 -4.96 7.93
CA LEU A 62 -8.00 -6.21 7.28
C LEU A 62 -8.18 -7.33 8.31
N PRO A 63 -9.15 -8.25 8.07
CA PRO A 63 -9.30 -9.43 8.92
C PRO A 63 -8.10 -10.36 8.76
N ASP A 64 -7.88 -11.26 9.72
CA ASP A 64 -6.76 -12.20 9.69
C ASP A 64 -6.72 -13.07 8.43
N SER A 65 -7.87 -13.31 7.82
CA SER A 65 -7.98 -14.06 6.56
C SER A 65 -7.77 -13.19 5.32
N GLY A 66 -7.41 -11.92 5.49
CA GLY A 66 -7.24 -10.98 4.40
C GLY A 66 -6.03 -11.29 3.51
N PRO A 67 -5.86 -10.50 2.43
CA PRO A 67 -4.72 -10.69 1.53
C PRO A 67 -3.39 -10.32 2.19
N THR A 68 -2.31 -10.90 1.69
CA THR A 68 -0.95 -10.56 2.09
C THR A 68 -0.02 -10.66 0.87
N GLY A 69 1.05 -9.88 0.89
CA GLY A 69 2.00 -9.84 -0.21
C GLY A 69 1.56 -9.01 -1.41
N GLY A 70 0.48 -8.25 -1.27
CA GLY A 70 -0.11 -7.49 -2.36
C GLY A 70 0.24 -6.00 -2.36
N PHE A 71 -0.19 -5.34 -3.42
CA PHE A 71 -0.11 -3.90 -3.61
C PHE A 71 -1.51 -3.39 -3.91
N PHE A 72 -1.99 -2.42 -3.14
CA PHE A 72 -3.39 -2.03 -3.18
C PHE A 72 -3.57 -0.51 -3.25
N ARG A 73 -4.66 -0.11 -3.89
CA ARG A 73 -5.14 1.26 -3.88
C ARG A 73 -6.66 1.24 -3.73
N ASP A 74 -7.18 1.97 -2.74
CA ASP A 74 -8.62 2.02 -2.43
C ASP A 74 -9.26 0.64 -2.28
N GLY A 75 -8.53 -0.29 -1.65
CA GLY A 75 -9.01 -1.65 -1.44
C GLY A 75 -8.94 -2.56 -2.66
N ARG A 76 -8.35 -2.09 -3.76
CA ARG A 76 -8.24 -2.84 -5.01
C ARG A 76 -6.80 -3.21 -5.30
N PRO A 77 -6.53 -4.44 -5.78
CA PRO A 77 -5.17 -4.82 -6.12
C PRO A 77 -4.64 -4.03 -7.31
N LEU A 78 -3.37 -3.67 -7.20
CA LEU A 78 -2.63 -3.04 -8.28
C LEU A 78 -1.49 -3.98 -8.69
N PRO A 79 -1.08 -3.94 -9.97
CA PRO A 79 0.13 -4.63 -10.40
C PRO A 79 1.36 -3.90 -9.84
N TRP A 80 2.37 -4.66 -9.54
CA TRP A 80 3.64 -4.11 -9.09
C TRP A 80 4.41 -3.40 -10.22
#